data_16eded94b7298ee2e5daf5a202bf8e72
#
_entry.id   16eded94b7298ee2e5daf5a202bf8e72
#
_cell.length_a   1.000
_cell.length_b   1.000
_cell.length_c   1.000
_cell.angle_alpha   90.00
_cell.angle_beta   90.00
_cell.angle_gamma   90.00
#
_symmetry.space_group_name_H-M   'P 1'
#
loop_
_entity.id
_entity.type
_entity.pdbx_description
1 polymer ?
#
loop_
_entity_poly.entity_id
_entity_poly.type
_entity_poly.pdbx_seq_one_letter_code
_entity_poly.pdbx_strand_id
1 'polypeptide(L)'
;MDGDQVFADTSGFLALIDKDDKHHAAAVSDWKTLAQGRCVLWTSDYVRLESCSLIQRRLGAAALREFHDHILPVATIMPVGEDGFERAFAQWRIAQLRHLSMVDLTSFDCMHRAKIARAFTFDRHFQEQGFAISAG
;
A
#
# COMPACT_ATOMS: atom_id res chain seq x y z
N MET A 1 18.80 5.68 3.81
CA MET A 1 19.52 6.05 2.60
C MET A 1 18.63 6.87 1.69
N ASP A 2 19.15 7.99 1.23
CA ASP A 2 18.41 8.83 0.29
C ASP A 2 18.14 8.03 -0.98
N GLY A 3 16.91 8.05 -1.44
CA GLY A 3 16.52 7.32 -2.63
C GLY A 3 15.97 5.94 -2.42
N ASP A 4 15.92 5.44 -1.18
CA ASP A 4 15.17 4.21 -0.91
C ASP A 4 13.72 4.43 -1.29
N GLN A 5 13.13 3.43 -1.91
CA GLN A 5 11.74 3.49 -2.37
C GLN A 5 10.91 2.47 -1.62
N VAL A 6 9.73 2.91 -1.21
CA VAL A 6 8.78 2.07 -0.46
C VAL A 6 7.40 2.25 -1.09
N PHE A 7 6.68 1.16 -1.25
CA PHE A 7 5.30 1.18 -1.76
C PHE A 7 4.33 0.95 -0.61
N ALA A 8 3.37 1.85 -0.44
CA ALA A 8 2.37 1.71 0.61
C ALA A 8 1.15 0.97 0.10
N ASP A 9 0.76 -0.06 0.83
CA ASP A 9 -0.44 -0.86 0.58
C ASP A 9 -1.55 -0.47 1.54
N THR A 10 -2.77 -0.84 1.20
CA THR A 10 -3.96 -0.55 2.00
C THR A 10 -3.82 -1.04 3.45
N SER A 11 -3.26 -2.24 3.68
CA SER A 11 -3.12 -2.76 5.05
C SER A 11 -2.21 -1.89 5.91
N GLY A 12 -1.16 -1.32 5.31
CA GLY A 12 -0.29 -0.38 6.01
C GLY A 12 -1.04 0.89 6.39
N PHE A 13 -1.77 1.47 5.45
CA PHE A 13 -2.56 2.68 5.70
C PHE A 13 -3.65 2.44 6.75
N LEU A 14 -4.37 1.32 6.66
CA LEU A 14 -5.41 1.00 7.65
C LEU A 14 -4.83 0.84 9.05
N ALA A 15 -3.72 0.12 9.18
CA ALA A 15 -3.06 -0.07 10.47
C ALA A 15 -2.59 1.28 11.04
N LEU A 16 -2.16 2.19 10.17
CA LEU A 16 -1.70 3.51 10.59
C LEU A 16 -2.82 4.36 11.17
N ILE A 17 -4.01 4.31 10.56
CA ILE A 17 -5.10 5.20 10.93
C ILE A 17 -6.09 4.58 11.92
N ASP A 18 -6.15 3.26 12.01
CA ASP A 18 -7.06 2.54 12.92
C ASP A 18 -6.31 2.18 14.20
N LYS A 19 -6.65 2.87 15.29
CA LYS A 19 -6.02 2.67 16.60
C LYS A 19 -6.28 1.28 17.18
N ASP A 20 -7.33 0.61 16.71
CA ASP A 20 -7.70 -0.71 17.19
C ASP A 20 -7.07 -1.84 16.36
N ASP A 21 -6.35 -1.49 15.29
CA ASP A 21 -5.65 -2.49 14.48
C ASP A 21 -4.49 -3.10 15.27
N LYS A 22 -4.35 -4.41 15.22
CA LYS A 22 -3.29 -5.12 15.94
C LYS A 22 -1.88 -4.69 15.53
N HIS A 23 -1.74 -4.13 14.33
CA HIS A 23 -0.46 -3.65 13.81
C HIS A 23 -0.28 -2.14 13.95
N HIS A 24 -1.18 -1.47 14.68
CA HIS A 24 -1.16 -0.01 14.75
C HIS A 24 0.18 0.54 15.25
N ALA A 25 0.70 0.00 16.35
CA ALA A 25 1.95 0.49 16.92
C ALA A 25 3.13 0.34 15.95
N ALA A 26 3.22 -0.80 15.26
CA ALA A 26 4.25 -1.03 14.27
C ALA A 26 4.09 -0.09 13.07
N ALA A 27 2.86 0.14 12.64
CA ALA A 27 2.58 1.06 11.53
C ALA A 27 2.98 2.49 11.87
N VAL A 28 2.68 2.96 13.08
CA VAL A 28 3.06 4.30 13.53
C VAL A 28 4.57 4.44 13.56
N SER A 29 5.27 3.44 14.08
CA SER A 29 6.73 3.43 14.13
C SER A 29 7.34 3.51 12.73
N ASP A 30 6.88 2.66 11.81
CA ASP A 30 7.35 2.66 10.42
C ASP A 30 7.05 3.98 9.73
N TRP A 31 5.84 4.51 9.94
CA TRP A 31 5.42 5.76 9.32
C TRP A 31 6.30 6.94 9.72
N LYS A 32 6.69 7.00 10.99
CA LYS A 32 7.58 8.06 11.45
C LYS A 32 8.90 8.07 10.67
N THR A 33 9.44 6.89 10.40
CA THR A 33 10.66 6.75 9.62
C THR A 33 10.44 7.17 8.17
N LEU A 34 9.34 6.73 7.56
CA LEU A 34 9.01 7.03 6.17
C LEU A 34 8.76 8.53 5.97
N ALA A 35 8.07 9.17 6.92
CA ALA A 35 7.70 10.58 6.81
C ALA A 35 8.86 11.54 7.05
N GLN A 36 10.01 11.04 7.51
CA GLN A 36 11.20 11.85 7.66
C GLN A 36 11.84 12.29 6.34
N GLY A 37 11.31 11.80 5.22
CA GLY A 37 11.70 12.27 3.90
C GLY A 37 12.98 11.71 3.33
N ARG A 38 13.54 10.67 3.95
CA ARG A 38 14.77 10.03 3.46
C ARG A 38 14.50 8.96 2.41
N CYS A 39 13.25 8.56 2.25
CA CYS A 39 12.83 7.62 1.23
C CYS A 39 11.71 8.23 0.40
N VAL A 40 11.49 7.66 -0.77
CA VAL A 40 10.37 8.02 -1.61
C VAL A 40 9.24 7.04 -1.32
N LEU A 41 8.13 7.55 -0.85
CA LEU A 41 6.95 6.73 -0.59
C LEU A 41 6.03 6.79 -1.80
N TRP A 42 5.74 5.61 -2.35
CA TRP A 42 4.85 5.44 -3.47
C TRP A 42 3.57 4.75 -3.02
N THR A 43 2.49 5.01 -3.72
CA THR A 43 1.30 4.14 -3.71
C THR A 43 0.66 4.24 -5.07
N SER A 44 -0.35 3.42 -5.36
CA SER A 44 -1.03 3.52 -6.63
C SER A 44 -2.37 4.23 -6.48
N ASP A 45 -2.92 4.67 -7.62
CA ASP A 45 -4.27 5.22 -7.68
C ASP A 45 -5.31 4.20 -7.21
N TYR A 46 -5.11 2.92 -7.48
CA TYR A 46 -6.04 1.87 -7.04
C TYR A 46 -5.97 1.66 -5.53
N VAL A 47 -4.76 1.61 -4.95
CA VAL A 47 -4.60 1.51 -3.49
C VAL A 47 -5.19 2.75 -2.81
N ARG A 48 -4.97 3.92 -3.38
CA ARG A 48 -5.54 5.17 -2.85
C ARG A 48 -7.05 5.06 -2.74
N LEU A 49 -7.72 4.63 -3.82
CA LEU A 49 -9.18 4.53 -3.81
C LEU A 49 -9.67 3.44 -2.85
N GLU A 50 -9.04 2.28 -2.88
CA GLU A 50 -9.41 1.19 -1.96
C GLU A 50 -9.26 1.61 -0.52
N SER A 51 -8.15 2.28 -0.19
CA SER A 51 -7.90 2.76 1.18
C SER A 51 -8.94 3.78 1.61
N CYS A 52 -9.25 4.75 0.75
CA CYS A 52 -10.30 5.74 1.04
C CYS A 52 -11.64 5.06 1.28
N SER A 53 -12.00 4.09 0.44
CA SER A 53 -13.29 3.40 0.57
C SER A 53 -13.38 2.59 1.86
N LEU A 54 -12.32 1.89 2.23
CA LEU A 54 -12.30 1.10 3.45
C LEU A 54 -12.29 1.98 4.70
N ILE A 55 -11.51 3.06 4.70
CA ILE A 55 -11.47 4.00 5.82
C ILE A 55 -12.83 4.65 6.01
N GLN A 56 -13.45 5.11 4.92
CA GLN A 56 -14.77 5.72 4.97
C GLN A 56 -15.79 4.76 5.59
N ARG A 57 -15.79 3.51 5.14
CA ARG A 57 -16.77 2.52 5.56
C ARG A 57 -16.57 2.05 7.00
N ARG A 58 -15.31 1.85 7.42
CA ARG A 58 -14.99 1.28 8.72
C ARG A 58 -14.79 2.31 9.82
N LEU A 59 -14.24 3.48 9.49
CA LEU A 59 -13.80 4.46 10.47
C LEU A 59 -14.54 5.80 10.37
N GLY A 60 -15.21 6.07 9.25
CA GLY A 60 -16.05 7.23 9.08
C GLY A 60 -15.37 8.43 8.46
N ALA A 61 -16.12 9.54 8.39
CA ALA A 61 -15.73 10.72 7.62
C ALA A 61 -14.52 11.44 8.19
N ALA A 62 -14.40 11.52 9.52
CA ALA A 62 -13.27 12.23 10.13
C ALA A 62 -11.96 11.53 9.83
N ALA A 63 -11.93 10.19 9.91
CA ALA A 63 -10.75 9.41 9.58
C ALA A 63 -10.40 9.54 8.10
N LEU A 64 -11.39 9.57 7.23
CA LEU A 64 -11.14 9.76 5.80
C LEU A 64 -10.51 11.13 5.51
N ARG A 65 -11.01 12.19 6.15
CA ARG A 65 -10.40 13.52 5.99
C ARG A 65 -8.95 13.53 6.48
N GLU A 66 -8.68 12.90 7.62
CA GLU A 66 -7.33 12.81 8.17
C GLU A 66 -6.40 12.09 7.21
N PHE A 67 -6.86 10.97 6.65
CA PHE A 67 -6.08 10.20 5.69
C PHE A 67 -5.75 11.03 4.46
N HIS A 68 -6.75 11.66 3.87
CA HIS A 68 -6.58 12.46 2.66
C HIS A 68 -5.68 13.68 2.89
N ASP A 69 -5.88 14.39 3.99
CA ASP A 69 -5.23 15.68 4.20
C ASP A 69 -3.82 15.55 4.79
N HIS A 70 -3.55 14.50 5.57
CA HIS A 70 -2.31 14.40 6.31
C HIS A 70 -1.47 13.16 6.01
N ILE A 71 -2.06 12.09 5.47
CA ILE A 71 -1.33 10.85 5.18
C ILE A 71 -1.01 10.77 3.68
N LEU A 72 -2.00 10.84 2.82
CA LEU A 72 -1.81 10.73 1.37
C LEU A 72 -0.79 11.72 0.80
N PRO A 73 -0.72 12.98 1.27
CA PRO A 73 0.26 13.92 0.68
C PRO A 73 1.72 13.49 0.84
N VAL A 74 2.02 12.58 1.76
CA VAL A 74 3.38 12.05 1.92
C VAL A 74 3.75 11.11 0.77
N ALA A 75 2.76 10.49 0.13
CA ALA A 75 2.98 9.52 -0.92
C ALA A 75 2.90 10.15 -2.31
N THR A 76 3.73 9.65 -3.22
CA THR A 76 3.60 9.96 -4.65
C THR A 76 2.71 8.89 -5.28
N ILE A 77 1.74 9.30 -6.08
CA ILE A 77 0.79 8.37 -6.69
C ILE A 77 1.35 7.85 -8.01
N MET A 78 1.45 6.53 -8.11
CA MET A 78 1.86 5.84 -9.32
C MET A 78 0.59 5.34 -10.03
N PRO A 79 0.28 5.85 -11.23
CA PRO A 79 -0.88 5.33 -11.96
C PRO A 79 -0.61 3.89 -12.40
N VAL A 80 -1.59 3.01 -12.20
CA VAL A 80 -1.50 1.63 -12.66
C VAL A 80 -1.50 1.61 -14.18
N GLY A 81 -2.40 2.35 -14.78
CA GLY A 81 -2.56 2.42 -16.23
C GLY A 81 -3.23 1.19 -16.81
N GLU A 82 -3.62 1.32 -18.07
CA GLU A 82 -4.32 0.27 -18.78
C GLU A 82 -3.48 -1.01 -18.91
N ASP A 83 -2.21 -0.85 -19.30
CA ASP A 83 -1.31 -1.99 -19.45
C ASP A 83 -1.04 -2.69 -18.11
N GLY A 84 -0.90 -1.91 -17.04
CA GLY A 84 -0.71 -2.47 -15.70
C GLY A 84 -1.93 -3.27 -15.24
N PHE A 85 -3.11 -2.75 -15.51
CA PHE A 85 -4.35 -3.47 -15.21
C PHE A 85 -4.39 -4.81 -15.97
N GLU A 86 -4.09 -4.80 -17.26
CA GLU A 86 -4.16 -6.00 -18.09
C GLU A 86 -3.09 -7.03 -17.69
N ARG A 87 -1.89 -6.59 -17.31
CA ARG A 87 -0.87 -7.52 -16.80
C ARG A 87 -1.33 -8.17 -15.48
N ALA A 88 -1.94 -7.39 -14.60
CA ALA A 88 -2.46 -7.92 -13.34
C ALA A 88 -3.58 -8.93 -13.58
N PHE A 89 -4.48 -8.62 -14.51
CA PHE A 89 -5.58 -9.53 -14.86
C PHE A 89 -5.04 -10.83 -15.46
N ALA A 90 -4.00 -10.76 -16.31
CA ALA A 90 -3.36 -11.94 -16.87
C ALA A 90 -2.77 -12.83 -15.76
N GLN A 91 -2.15 -12.23 -14.76
CA GLN A 91 -1.65 -12.98 -13.60
C GLN A 91 -2.78 -13.63 -12.82
N TRP A 92 -3.86 -12.91 -12.59
CA TRP A 92 -5.03 -13.45 -11.91
C TRP A 92 -5.59 -14.66 -12.67
N ARG A 93 -5.70 -14.54 -13.99
CA ARG A 93 -6.23 -15.61 -14.85
C ARG A 93 -5.41 -16.90 -14.75
N ILE A 94 -4.08 -16.75 -14.67
CA ILE A 94 -3.17 -17.91 -14.58
C ILE A 94 -3.24 -18.52 -13.18
N ALA A 95 -3.09 -17.68 -12.15
CA ALA A 95 -2.96 -18.13 -10.78
C ALA A 95 -4.28 -18.52 -10.13
N GLN A 96 -5.38 -17.83 -10.48
CA GLN A 96 -6.72 -17.99 -9.92
C GLN A 96 -6.71 -18.08 -8.39
N LEU A 97 -5.87 -17.29 -7.75
CA LEU A 97 -5.69 -17.31 -6.32
C LEU A 97 -6.81 -16.50 -5.65
N ARG A 98 -7.67 -17.17 -4.90
CA ARG A 98 -8.86 -16.56 -4.30
C ARG A 98 -8.53 -15.49 -3.26
N HIS A 99 -7.37 -15.59 -2.62
CA HIS A 99 -6.97 -14.69 -1.55
C HIS A 99 -6.16 -13.49 -2.04
N LEU A 100 -5.86 -13.43 -3.33
CA LEU A 100 -5.19 -12.28 -3.94
C LEU A 100 -6.22 -11.46 -4.71
N SER A 101 -6.35 -10.20 -4.34
CA SER A 101 -7.26 -9.28 -5.04
C SER A 101 -6.58 -8.72 -6.28
N MET A 102 -7.41 -8.15 -7.18
CA MET A 102 -6.87 -7.41 -8.32
C MET A 102 -6.03 -6.23 -7.87
N VAL A 103 -6.39 -5.57 -6.76
CA VAL A 103 -5.57 -4.47 -6.23
C VAL A 103 -4.19 -4.97 -5.83
N ASP A 104 -4.10 -6.12 -5.16
CA ASP A 104 -2.81 -6.71 -4.80
C ASP A 104 -1.95 -6.97 -6.04
N LEU A 105 -2.54 -7.58 -7.06
CA LEU A 105 -1.83 -7.89 -8.30
C LEU A 105 -1.37 -6.64 -9.03
N THR A 106 -2.18 -5.58 -9.04
CA THR A 106 -1.72 -4.30 -9.62
C THR A 106 -0.60 -3.68 -8.80
N SER A 107 -0.62 -3.85 -7.48
CA SER A 107 0.47 -3.37 -6.62
C SER A 107 1.77 -4.11 -6.90
N PHE A 108 1.72 -5.43 -7.03
CA PHE A 108 2.90 -6.21 -7.38
C PHE A 108 3.47 -5.79 -8.74
N ASP A 109 2.60 -5.55 -9.73
CA ASP A 109 3.03 -5.07 -11.04
C ASP A 109 3.72 -3.70 -10.94
N CYS A 110 3.14 -2.78 -10.19
CA CYS A 110 3.74 -1.47 -9.94
C CYS A 110 5.14 -1.60 -9.33
N MET A 111 5.25 -2.42 -8.29
CA MET A 111 6.52 -2.59 -7.58
C MET A 111 7.58 -3.23 -8.46
N HIS A 112 7.21 -4.25 -9.23
CA HIS A 112 8.16 -4.91 -10.14
C HIS A 112 8.64 -3.95 -11.23
N ARG A 113 7.72 -3.20 -11.84
CA ARG A 113 8.08 -2.25 -12.91
C ARG A 113 8.98 -1.13 -12.40
N ALA A 114 8.71 -0.62 -11.21
CA ALA A 114 9.48 0.46 -10.60
C ALA A 114 10.70 -0.04 -9.83
N LYS A 115 10.90 -1.37 -9.74
CA LYS A 115 12.00 -1.99 -9.00
C LYS A 115 12.00 -1.58 -7.53
N ILE A 116 10.80 -1.54 -6.95
CA ILE A 116 10.62 -1.27 -5.52
C ILE A 116 10.60 -2.60 -4.80
N ALA A 117 11.52 -2.78 -3.86
CA ALA A 117 11.71 -4.05 -3.16
C ALA A 117 11.00 -4.10 -1.81
N ARG A 118 10.49 -2.98 -1.33
CA ARG A 118 9.97 -2.86 0.03
C ARG A 118 8.58 -2.25 0.03
N ALA A 119 7.68 -2.81 0.85
CA ALA A 119 6.32 -2.34 0.98
C ALA A 119 5.99 -1.99 2.43
N PHE A 120 5.27 -0.89 2.61
CA PHE A 120 4.63 -0.56 3.88
C PHE A 120 3.30 -1.31 3.92
N THR A 121 3.35 -2.51 4.46
CA THR A 121 2.23 -3.44 4.47
C THR A 121 2.41 -4.47 5.57
N PHE A 122 1.31 -5.05 6.03
CA PHE A 122 1.30 -6.17 6.98
C PHE A 122 0.72 -7.43 6.34
N ASP A 123 0.50 -7.38 5.02
CA ASP A 123 -0.05 -8.49 4.26
C ASP A 123 1.08 -9.41 3.80
N ARG A 124 1.05 -10.66 4.26
CA ARG A 124 2.07 -11.66 3.93
C ARG A 124 2.15 -11.99 2.45
N HIS A 125 1.10 -11.72 1.69
CA HIS A 125 1.11 -11.96 0.24
C HIS A 125 2.24 -11.18 -0.44
N PHE A 126 2.56 -9.98 0.05
CA PHE A 126 3.70 -9.21 -0.46
C PHE A 126 5.02 -9.92 -0.18
N GLN A 127 5.16 -10.48 1.02
CA GLN A 127 6.36 -11.25 1.38
C GLN A 127 6.50 -12.50 0.50
N GLU A 128 5.41 -13.19 0.22
CA GLU A 128 5.38 -14.35 -0.64
C GLU A 128 5.80 -14.03 -2.07
N GLN A 129 5.60 -12.80 -2.51
CA GLN A 129 6.03 -12.31 -3.81
C GLN A 129 7.48 -11.84 -3.83
N GLY A 130 8.19 -11.94 -2.72
CA GLY A 130 9.60 -11.59 -2.63
C GLY A 130 9.88 -10.18 -2.14
N PHE A 131 8.86 -9.42 -1.73
CA PHE A 131 9.06 -8.07 -1.20
C PHE A 131 9.33 -8.10 0.30
N ALA A 132 10.14 -7.16 0.79
CA ALA A 132 10.28 -6.92 2.22
C ALA A 132 9.03 -6.21 2.72
N ILE A 133 8.52 -6.59 3.89
CA ILE A 133 7.32 -6.00 4.46
C ILE A 133 7.60 -5.44 5.86
N SER A 134 6.62 -4.69 6.38
CA SER A 134 6.69 -4.14 7.72
C SER A 134 6.67 -5.26 8.75
N ALA A 135 7.43 -5.08 9.83
CA ALA A 135 7.42 -6.01 10.94
C ALA A 135 6.22 -5.70 11.83
N GLY A 136 5.42 -6.71 12.11
CA GLY A 136 4.22 -6.50 12.93
C GLY A 136 4.11 -7.52 14.05
#